data_7ee53d9deb8eae621dd97c558fcd1fe7
#
_entry.id   7ee53d9deb8eae621dd97c558fcd1fe7
#
_cell.length_a   1.000
_cell.length_b   1.000
_cell.length_c   1.000
_cell.angle_alpha   90.00
_cell.angle_beta   90.00
_cell.angle_gamma   90.00
#
_symmetry.space_group_name_H-M   'P 1'
#
loop_
_entity.id
_entity.type
_entity.pdbx_description
1 polymer ?
#
loop_
_entity_poly.entity_id
_entity_poly.type
_entity_poly.pdbx_seq_one_letter_code
_entity_poly.pdbx_strand_id
1 'polypeptide(L)'
;VSTPKNVVVILFDSLNRHLIGPYGANEFQTPNLDRFAQRAVRFTNHQTGSLPCMPARHDLLCGALDFLWRPWGSIEIWEDAITYDLRRQGVVTQLITDHPHLFESGGENFHTDFSAWSYVRGHEDDPWMTRLDPSWVGAPALPAQAAPFHRGYDTSRTHFKSEDDFPGPQTMAEAARWLRTNHGHHDRYFLLIDEFDPHEPFDTPEPWASMYGQGDGLRIIRP
;
A
#
# COMPACT_ATOMS: atom_id res chain seq x y z
N VAL A 1 -16.90 10.89 -25.92
CA VAL A 1 -15.81 10.62 -24.95
C VAL A 1 -15.22 9.27 -25.33
N SER A 2 -13.94 9.22 -25.70
CA SER A 2 -13.28 7.94 -26.00
C SER A 2 -13.22 7.09 -24.74
N THR A 3 -13.46 5.79 -24.85
CA THR A 3 -13.29 4.85 -23.75
C THR A 3 -11.84 4.87 -23.29
N PRO A 4 -11.54 5.04 -21.98
CA PRO A 4 -10.18 5.01 -21.51
C PRO A 4 -9.57 3.64 -21.81
N LYS A 5 -8.35 3.63 -22.31
CA LYS A 5 -7.63 2.40 -22.63
C LYS A 5 -6.85 1.87 -21.43
N ASN A 6 -6.38 2.78 -20.59
CA ASN A 6 -5.52 2.47 -19.47
C ASN A 6 -6.10 3.06 -18.19
N VAL A 7 -6.03 2.30 -17.13
CA VAL A 7 -6.46 2.72 -15.81
C VAL A 7 -5.30 2.49 -14.84
N VAL A 8 -5.01 3.49 -14.04
CA VAL A 8 -4.07 3.39 -12.91
C VAL A 8 -4.84 3.76 -11.65
N VAL A 9 -4.87 2.85 -10.71
CA VAL A 9 -5.45 3.06 -9.38
C VAL A 9 -4.31 3.11 -8.39
N ILE A 10 -4.29 4.13 -7.55
CA ILE A 10 -3.38 4.22 -6.40
C ILE A 10 -4.25 4.20 -5.16
N LEU A 11 -4.09 3.17 -4.37
CA LEU A 11 -4.78 2.99 -3.10
C LEU A 11 -3.77 3.19 -1.98
N PHE A 12 -3.99 4.18 -1.14
CA PHE A 12 -3.23 4.39 0.08
C PHE A 12 -4.03 3.85 1.26
N ASP A 13 -3.43 2.98 2.05
CA ASP A 13 -4.08 2.52 3.26
C ASP A 13 -4.05 3.59 4.34
N SER A 14 -5.13 3.65 5.10
CA SER A 14 -5.28 4.56 6.27
C SER A 14 -5.08 6.06 5.98
N LEU A 15 -4.93 6.49 4.73
CA LEU A 15 -4.73 7.90 4.39
C LEU A 15 -5.98 8.73 4.71
N ASN A 16 -5.86 9.59 5.72
CA ASN A 16 -6.94 10.46 6.11
C ASN A 16 -6.98 11.72 5.22
N ARG A 17 -8.08 11.92 4.50
CA ARG A 17 -8.27 13.10 3.63
C ARG A 17 -8.14 14.44 4.35
N HIS A 18 -8.41 14.48 5.66
CA HIS A 18 -8.31 15.71 6.45
C HIS A 18 -6.86 16.11 6.76
N LEU A 19 -5.87 15.28 6.38
CA LEU A 19 -4.45 15.54 6.57
C LEU A 19 -3.73 15.91 5.26
N ILE A 20 -4.44 15.97 4.12
CA ILE A 20 -3.84 16.29 2.84
C ILE A 20 -4.33 17.61 2.24
N GLY A 21 -3.41 18.35 1.61
CA GLY A 21 -3.66 19.69 1.05
C GLY A 21 -4.84 19.78 0.07
N PRO A 22 -5.08 18.82 -0.84
CA PRO A 22 -6.23 18.85 -1.74
C PRO A 22 -7.59 18.97 -1.07
N TYR A 23 -7.71 18.57 0.19
CA TYR A 23 -8.93 18.70 0.98
C TYR A 23 -8.89 19.85 2.00
N GLY A 24 -7.87 20.71 1.90
CA GLY A 24 -7.78 21.94 2.70
C GLY A 24 -6.94 21.80 3.98
N ALA A 25 -6.27 20.66 4.17
CA ALA A 25 -5.32 20.53 5.27
C ALA A 25 -4.06 21.37 5.03
N ASN A 26 -3.46 21.82 6.11
CA ASN A 26 -2.22 22.61 6.09
C ASN A 26 -1.20 22.15 7.14
N GLU A 27 -1.52 21.08 7.86
CA GLU A 27 -0.66 20.49 8.89
C GLU A 27 0.52 19.77 8.26
N PHE A 28 0.26 19.02 7.17
CA PHE A 28 1.27 18.30 6.41
C PHE A 28 1.40 18.85 5.00
N GLN A 29 2.64 18.90 4.50
CA GLN A 29 2.91 19.32 3.14
C GLN A 29 2.73 18.17 2.16
N THR A 30 1.78 18.28 1.24
CA THR A 30 1.48 17.27 0.23
C THR A 30 1.60 17.81 -1.20
N PRO A 31 2.77 18.37 -1.60
CA PRO A 31 2.89 19.15 -2.82
C PRO A 31 2.62 18.35 -4.11
N ASN A 32 2.87 17.07 -4.11
CA ASN A 32 2.60 16.21 -5.26
C ASN A 32 1.08 15.97 -5.43
N LEU A 33 0.36 15.72 -4.33
CA LEU A 33 -1.10 15.59 -4.33
C LEU A 33 -1.76 16.92 -4.68
N ASP A 34 -1.22 18.05 -4.20
CA ASP A 34 -1.71 19.38 -4.55
C ASP A 34 -1.58 19.67 -6.05
N ARG A 35 -0.43 19.35 -6.66
CA ARG A 35 -0.24 19.49 -8.12
C ARG A 35 -1.16 18.57 -8.91
N PHE A 36 -1.37 17.35 -8.45
CA PHE A 36 -2.28 16.41 -9.08
C PHE A 36 -3.73 16.91 -9.03
N ALA A 37 -4.16 17.40 -7.87
CA ALA A 37 -5.53 17.90 -7.65
C ALA A 37 -5.91 19.07 -8.58
N GLN A 38 -4.93 19.88 -9.03
CA GLN A 38 -5.18 20.99 -9.96
C GLN A 38 -5.71 20.53 -11.34
N ARG A 39 -5.53 19.26 -11.70
CA ARG A 39 -5.95 18.68 -12.98
C ARG A 39 -6.82 17.44 -12.83
N ALA A 40 -7.32 17.21 -11.64
CA ALA A 40 -8.14 16.04 -11.31
C ALA A 40 -9.52 16.47 -10.79
N VAL A 41 -10.48 15.59 -10.91
CA VAL A 41 -11.78 15.73 -10.24
C VAL A 41 -11.61 15.28 -8.80
N ARG A 42 -11.98 16.14 -7.86
CA ARG A 42 -11.95 15.84 -6.44
C ARG A 42 -13.36 15.48 -5.95
N PHE A 43 -13.49 14.28 -5.41
CA PHE A 43 -14.73 13.83 -4.79
C PHE A 43 -14.75 14.24 -3.32
N THR A 44 -15.72 15.05 -2.93
CA THR A 44 -15.87 15.55 -1.55
C THR A 44 -16.82 14.70 -0.70
N ASN A 45 -17.62 13.85 -1.34
CA ASN A 45 -18.58 12.96 -0.69
C ASN A 45 -18.43 11.51 -1.17
N HIS A 46 -17.19 11.03 -1.17
CA HIS A 46 -16.91 9.62 -1.42
C HIS A 46 -17.03 8.86 -0.09
N GLN A 47 -17.75 7.77 -0.10
CA GLN A 47 -17.97 6.91 1.06
C GLN A 47 -17.19 5.61 0.88
N THR A 48 -16.56 5.13 1.93
CA THR A 48 -16.03 3.77 1.94
C THR A 48 -17.17 2.77 2.10
N GLY A 49 -17.02 1.59 1.53
CA GLY A 49 -17.94 0.49 1.75
C GLY A 49 -17.58 -0.26 3.03
N SER A 50 -16.77 -1.28 2.88
CA SER A 50 -16.34 -2.14 3.99
C SER A 50 -15.02 -1.69 4.62
N LEU A 51 -14.78 -2.08 5.85
CA LEU A 51 -13.56 -1.89 6.64
C LEU A 51 -13.30 -3.15 7.47
N PRO A 52 -12.07 -3.40 7.89
CA PRO A 52 -10.83 -2.66 7.61
C PRO A 52 -10.25 -2.98 6.22
N CYS A 53 -8.94 -3.04 6.09
CA CYS A 53 -8.21 -3.07 4.82
C CYS A 53 -8.62 -4.20 3.88
N MET A 54 -8.70 -5.46 4.31
CA MET A 54 -9.02 -6.59 3.43
C MET A 54 -10.47 -6.58 2.92
N PRO A 55 -11.50 -6.36 3.76
CA PRO A 55 -12.87 -6.15 3.27
C PRO A 55 -12.99 -4.97 2.28
N ALA A 56 -12.22 -3.88 2.47
CA ALA A 56 -12.21 -2.78 1.53
C ALA A 56 -11.62 -3.16 0.16
N ARG A 57 -10.58 -4.01 0.12
CA ARG A 57 -10.02 -4.55 -1.13
C ARG A 57 -10.99 -5.53 -1.80
N HIS A 58 -11.71 -6.30 -1.00
CA HIS A 58 -12.75 -7.18 -1.52
C HIS A 58 -13.86 -6.37 -2.21
N ASP A 59 -14.36 -5.32 -1.57
CA ASP A 59 -15.33 -4.40 -2.21
C ASP A 59 -14.78 -3.83 -3.53
N LEU A 60 -13.52 -3.42 -3.54
CA LEU A 60 -12.87 -2.83 -4.71
C LEU A 60 -12.77 -3.81 -5.88
N LEU A 61 -12.44 -5.06 -5.62
CA LEU A 61 -12.16 -6.04 -6.66
C LEU A 61 -13.39 -6.87 -7.04
N CYS A 62 -14.26 -7.20 -6.09
CA CYS A 62 -15.45 -8.03 -6.34
C CYS A 62 -16.73 -7.22 -6.48
N GLY A 63 -16.72 -5.93 -6.15
CA GLY A 63 -17.90 -5.05 -6.29
C GLY A 63 -19.03 -5.36 -5.31
N ALA A 64 -18.76 -6.10 -4.26
CA ALA A 64 -19.73 -6.46 -3.23
C ALA A 64 -19.36 -5.77 -1.90
N LEU A 65 -20.37 -5.30 -1.16
CA LEU A 65 -20.15 -4.69 0.14
C LEU A 65 -20.17 -5.77 1.22
N ASP A 66 -19.05 -5.99 1.86
CA ASP A 66 -18.87 -7.00 2.91
C ASP A 66 -19.32 -6.52 4.30
N PHE A 67 -19.47 -5.23 4.46
CA PHE A 67 -19.74 -4.61 5.75
C PHE A 67 -20.90 -5.28 6.49
N LEU A 68 -20.65 -5.63 7.75
CA LEU A 68 -21.56 -6.28 8.71
C LEU A 68 -21.88 -7.75 8.50
N TRP A 69 -21.53 -8.39 7.38
CA TRP A 69 -21.93 -9.78 7.16
C TRP A 69 -20.79 -10.72 6.74
N ARG A 70 -19.68 -10.15 6.26
CA ARG A 70 -18.50 -10.93 5.92
C ARG A 70 -17.31 -10.49 6.79
N PRO A 71 -16.62 -11.41 7.44
CA PRO A 71 -15.41 -11.12 8.19
C PRO A 71 -14.22 -10.91 7.25
N TRP A 72 -13.08 -10.59 7.82
CA TRP A 72 -11.78 -10.67 7.16
C TRP A 72 -11.60 -12.03 6.49
N GLY A 73 -11.21 -12.04 5.23
CA GLY A 73 -11.03 -13.27 4.45
C GLY A 73 -10.52 -13.02 3.04
N SER A 74 -10.21 -14.12 2.38
CA SER A 74 -9.73 -14.18 1.01
C SER A 74 -10.82 -13.89 -0.02
N ILE A 75 -10.43 -13.66 -1.29
CA ILE A 75 -11.36 -13.83 -2.42
C ILE A 75 -11.58 -15.33 -2.62
N GLU A 76 -12.82 -15.74 -2.55
CA GLU A 76 -13.20 -17.14 -2.67
C GLU A 76 -13.23 -17.60 -4.14
N ILE A 77 -13.03 -18.90 -4.37
CA ILE A 77 -12.93 -19.45 -5.72
C ILE A 77 -14.21 -19.33 -6.57
N TRP A 78 -15.33 -19.01 -5.96
CA TRP A 78 -16.62 -18.76 -6.63
C TRP A 78 -16.92 -17.27 -6.85
N GLU A 79 -16.02 -16.39 -6.46
CA GLU A 79 -16.17 -14.95 -6.61
C GLU A 79 -15.40 -14.47 -7.84
N ASP A 80 -16.04 -13.60 -8.60
CA ASP A 80 -15.44 -13.00 -9.78
C ASP A 80 -14.84 -11.64 -9.41
N ALA A 81 -13.50 -11.56 -9.43
CA ALA A 81 -12.81 -10.30 -9.32
C ALA A 81 -12.77 -9.59 -10.68
N ILE A 82 -12.90 -8.26 -10.69
CA ILE A 82 -12.83 -7.44 -11.91
C ILE A 82 -11.55 -7.69 -12.72
N THR A 83 -10.47 -8.02 -12.05
CA THR A 83 -9.17 -8.33 -12.67
C THR A 83 -9.24 -9.58 -13.54
N TYR A 84 -9.98 -10.59 -13.12
CA TYR A 84 -10.25 -11.78 -13.91
C TYR A 84 -11.01 -11.45 -15.19
N ASP A 85 -12.09 -10.65 -15.10
CA ASP A 85 -12.89 -10.24 -16.24
C ASP A 85 -12.10 -9.37 -17.22
N LEU A 86 -11.30 -8.45 -16.72
CA LEU A 86 -10.42 -7.61 -17.54
C LEU A 86 -9.42 -8.45 -18.33
N ARG A 87 -8.79 -9.45 -17.70
CA ARG A 87 -7.86 -10.37 -18.37
C ARG A 87 -8.55 -11.14 -19.49
N ARG A 88 -9.75 -11.65 -19.27
CA ARG A 88 -10.53 -12.36 -20.30
C ARG A 88 -10.85 -11.48 -21.51
N GLN A 89 -10.90 -10.17 -21.31
CA GLN A 89 -11.11 -9.19 -22.38
C GLN A 89 -9.79 -8.69 -23.00
N GLY A 90 -8.65 -9.30 -22.67
CA GLY A 90 -7.33 -8.94 -23.20
C GLY A 90 -6.73 -7.67 -22.61
N VAL A 91 -7.16 -7.26 -21.42
CA VAL A 91 -6.55 -6.17 -20.67
C VAL A 91 -5.43 -6.75 -19.80
N VAL A 92 -4.24 -6.19 -19.90
CA VAL A 92 -3.14 -6.55 -18.98
C VAL A 92 -3.45 -5.96 -17.61
N THR A 93 -3.46 -6.80 -16.57
CA THR A 93 -3.68 -6.36 -15.19
C THR A 93 -2.41 -6.55 -14.37
N GLN A 94 -1.97 -5.51 -13.69
CA GLN A 94 -0.76 -5.52 -12.87
C GLN A 94 -1.10 -5.03 -11.46
N LEU A 95 -0.65 -5.77 -10.46
CA LEU A 95 -0.62 -5.33 -9.07
C LEU A 95 0.82 -5.01 -8.68
N ILE A 96 1.02 -3.89 -7.99
CA ILE A 96 2.27 -3.56 -7.31
C ILE A 96 1.88 -3.13 -5.90
N THR A 97 2.42 -3.80 -4.90
CA THR A 97 1.97 -3.62 -3.52
C THR A 97 3.08 -3.89 -2.52
N ASP A 98 3.00 -3.27 -1.37
CA ASP A 98 3.74 -3.61 -0.15
C ASP A 98 2.80 -4.06 0.99
N HIS A 99 1.53 -4.27 0.68
CA HIS A 99 0.50 -4.67 1.64
C HIS A 99 0.67 -6.13 2.08
N PRO A 100 1.15 -6.41 3.31
CA PRO A 100 1.49 -7.76 3.73
C PRO A 100 0.29 -8.69 3.82
N HIS A 101 -0.88 -8.17 4.20
CA HIS A 101 -2.08 -8.97 4.40
C HIS A 101 -2.62 -9.65 3.13
N LEU A 102 -2.21 -9.19 1.93
CA LEU A 102 -2.54 -9.88 0.67
C LEU A 102 -1.82 -11.22 0.51
N PHE A 103 -0.83 -11.52 1.37
CA PHE A 103 0.06 -12.67 1.26
C PHE A 103 0.12 -13.51 2.53
N GLU A 104 -0.75 -13.24 3.47
CA GLU A 104 -0.88 -14.02 4.71
C GLU A 104 -2.15 -14.87 4.74
N SER A 105 -2.22 -15.74 5.74
CA SER A 105 -3.39 -16.58 5.96
C SER A 105 -4.64 -15.73 6.25
N GLY A 106 -5.69 -15.90 5.45
CA GLY A 106 -6.91 -15.10 5.50
C GLY A 106 -6.92 -13.90 4.56
N GLY A 107 -5.84 -13.65 3.81
CA GLY A 107 -5.73 -12.61 2.78
C GLY A 107 -5.39 -13.15 1.39
N GLU A 108 -5.51 -14.46 1.20
CA GLU A 108 -5.12 -15.12 -0.04
C GLU A 108 -6.01 -14.73 -1.23
N ASN A 109 -5.51 -14.98 -2.42
CA ASN A 109 -6.18 -14.87 -3.70
C ASN A 109 -6.40 -13.46 -4.27
N PHE A 110 -6.17 -12.38 -3.53
CA PHE A 110 -6.33 -11.02 -4.06
C PHE A 110 -5.42 -10.72 -5.25
N HIS A 111 -4.24 -11.33 -5.30
CA HIS A 111 -3.23 -11.13 -6.35
C HIS A 111 -3.34 -12.13 -7.50
N THR A 112 -4.00 -13.26 -7.30
CA THR A 112 -3.95 -14.41 -8.24
C THR A 112 -4.63 -14.14 -9.58
N ASP A 113 -5.62 -13.26 -9.60
CA ASP A 113 -6.36 -12.91 -10.82
C ASP A 113 -5.73 -11.77 -11.63
N PHE A 114 -4.63 -11.22 -11.17
CA PHE A 114 -3.83 -10.30 -11.98
C PHE A 114 -3.00 -11.06 -13.03
N SER A 115 -2.69 -10.41 -14.16
CA SER A 115 -1.77 -10.97 -15.17
C SER A 115 -0.37 -11.13 -14.62
N ALA A 116 0.05 -10.19 -13.78
CA ALA A 116 1.31 -10.21 -13.06
C ALA A 116 1.20 -9.36 -11.79
N TRP A 117 2.09 -9.61 -10.84
CA TRP A 117 2.15 -8.86 -9.59
C TRP A 117 3.57 -8.76 -9.04
N SER A 118 3.84 -7.70 -8.32
CA SER A 118 5.07 -7.47 -7.56
C SER A 118 4.72 -7.18 -6.10
N TYR A 119 5.44 -7.83 -5.18
CA TYR A 119 5.31 -7.58 -3.74
C TYR A 119 6.62 -7.01 -3.20
N VAL A 120 6.56 -5.78 -2.71
CA VAL A 120 7.65 -5.13 -2.00
C VAL A 120 7.58 -5.52 -0.53
N ARG A 121 8.68 -6.07 -0.02
CA ARG A 121 8.73 -6.72 1.29
C ARG A 121 9.14 -5.74 2.40
N GLY A 122 8.71 -6.06 3.63
CA GLY A 122 9.24 -5.44 4.85
C GLY A 122 8.32 -4.46 5.56
N HIS A 123 7.08 -4.31 5.10
CA HIS A 123 6.09 -3.48 5.80
C HIS A 123 5.45 -4.24 6.96
N GLU A 124 5.09 -3.53 8.02
CA GLU A 124 4.42 -4.07 9.21
C GLU A 124 5.07 -5.40 9.70
N ASP A 125 4.30 -6.42 9.93
CA ASP A 125 4.76 -7.74 10.41
C ASP A 125 5.18 -8.69 9.28
N ASP A 126 5.45 -8.19 8.07
CA ASP A 126 5.93 -9.03 6.97
C ASP A 126 7.17 -9.82 7.41
N PRO A 127 7.12 -11.16 7.39
CA PRO A 127 8.24 -12.00 7.81
C PRO A 127 9.36 -12.03 6.76
N TRP A 128 9.94 -10.86 6.46
CA TRP A 128 10.92 -10.71 5.40
C TRP A 128 12.32 -11.14 5.81
N MET A 129 12.84 -10.59 6.92
CA MET A 129 14.20 -10.86 7.36
C MET A 129 14.23 -11.70 8.64
N THR A 130 15.15 -12.66 8.69
CA THR A 130 15.33 -13.54 9.87
C THR A 130 16.51 -13.14 10.73
N ARG A 131 17.34 -12.18 10.28
CA ARG A 131 18.54 -11.72 10.95
C ARG A 131 18.63 -10.20 10.90
N LEU A 132 19.03 -9.61 12.02
CA LEU A 132 19.40 -8.19 12.09
C LEU A 132 20.56 -7.90 11.15
N ASP A 133 20.56 -6.73 10.52
CA ASP A 133 21.73 -6.26 9.79
C ASP A 133 22.86 -5.97 10.79
N PRO A 134 24.00 -6.67 10.71
CA PRO A 134 25.09 -6.50 11.67
C PRO A 134 25.78 -5.15 11.53
N SER A 135 25.60 -4.43 10.45
CA SER A 135 26.17 -3.09 10.24
C SER A 135 25.31 -1.98 10.84
N TRP A 136 24.11 -2.30 11.34
CA TRP A 136 23.22 -1.30 11.88
C TRP A 136 23.67 -0.85 13.27
N VAL A 137 24.18 0.38 13.34
CA VAL A 137 24.62 1.04 14.57
C VAL A 137 23.52 1.99 15.01
N GLY A 138 22.93 1.75 16.17
CA GLY A 138 21.92 2.66 16.75
C GLY A 138 20.49 2.12 16.75
N ALA A 139 20.32 0.82 16.53
CA ALA A 139 19.05 0.18 16.79
C ALA A 139 18.54 0.57 18.18
N PRO A 140 17.31 1.07 18.34
CA PRO A 140 16.71 1.06 19.66
C PRO A 140 16.77 -0.39 20.14
N ALA A 141 17.30 -0.61 21.35
CA ALA A 141 17.33 -1.95 21.92
C ALA A 141 15.90 -2.48 21.88
N LEU A 142 15.68 -3.52 21.10
CA LEU A 142 14.35 -4.15 21.04
C LEU A 142 13.96 -4.51 22.47
N PRO A 143 12.79 -4.10 22.95
CA PRO A 143 12.35 -4.52 24.26
C PRO A 143 12.44 -6.04 24.32
N ALA A 144 13.14 -6.58 25.31
CA ALA A 144 13.28 -8.05 25.49
C ALA A 144 11.91 -8.76 25.60
N GLN A 145 10.84 -7.99 25.71
CA GLN A 145 9.43 -8.39 25.85
C GLN A 145 8.58 -8.11 24.61
N ALA A 146 9.17 -7.69 23.49
CA ALA A 146 8.39 -7.55 22.26
C ALA A 146 7.73 -8.89 21.94
N ALA A 147 6.42 -8.86 21.68
CA ALA A 147 5.67 -10.05 21.28
C ALA A 147 6.34 -10.68 20.04
N PRO A 148 6.27 -12.00 19.87
CA PRO A 148 6.93 -12.69 18.74
C PRO A 148 6.60 -12.09 17.37
N PHE A 149 5.41 -11.54 17.21
CA PHE A 149 4.90 -10.91 15.98
C PHE A 149 5.68 -9.64 15.60
N HIS A 150 6.09 -8.84 16.57
CA HIS A 150 6.82 -7.59 16.30
C HIS A 150 8.30 -7.79 15.99
N ARG A 151 8.84 -8.99 16.18
CA ARG A 151 10.22 -9.30 15.85
C ARG A 151 10.49 -9.31 14.35
N GLY A 152 9.48 -9.60 13.53
CA GLY A 152 9.57 -9.59 12.07
C GLY A 152 9.92 -8.19 11.56
N TYR A 153 9.10 -7.21 11.92
CA TYR A 153 9.31 -5.82 11.53
C TYR A 153 10.63 -5.27 12.07
N ASP A 154 10.88 -5.41 13.37
CA ASP A 154 12.12 -4.91 14.00
C ASP A 154 13.37 -5.46 13.31
N THR A 155 13.35 -6.73 12.92
CA THR A 155 14.46 -7.35 12.19
C THR A 155 14.59 -6.77 10.79
N SER A 156 13.49 -6.67 10.06
CA SER A 156 13.44 -6.11 8.72
C SER A 156 13.85 -4.65 8.70
N ARG A 157 13.40 -3.87 9.68
CA ARG A 157 13.69 -2.44 9.83
C ARG A 157 15.19 -2.15 9.91
N THR A 158 15.99 -3.05 10.44
CA THR A 158 17.45 -2.86 10.51
C THR A 158 18.11 -2.77 9.13
N HIS A 159 17.44 -3.24 8.09
CA HIS A 159 17.91 -3.19 6.70
C HIS A 159 17.55 -1.87 6.00
N PHE A 160 16.73 -1.01 6.59
CA PHE A 160 16.38 0.28 6.02
C PHE A 160 17.40 1.34 6.44
N LYS A 161 18.19 1.85 5.52
CA LYS A 161 19.29 2.80 5.75
C LYS A 161 18.92 4.22 5.31
N SER A 162 18.07 4.33 4.31
CA SER A 162 17.62 5.57 3.71
C SER A 162 16.15 5.49 3.37
N GLU A 163 15.53 6.60 2.99
CA GLU A 163 14.15 6.64 2.51
C GLU A 163 13.90 5.61 1.40
N ASP A 164 14.86 5.43 0.50
CA ASP A 164 14.74 4.50 -0.64
C ASP A 164 14.64 3.02 -0.23
N ASP A 165 14.95 2.69 1.01
CA ASP A 165 14.86 1.31 1.52
C ASP A 165 13.49 0.99 2.13
N PHE A 166 12.66 2.00 2.35
CA PHE A 166 11.33 1.79 2.89
C PHE A 166 10.37 1.23 1.83
N PRO A 167 9.42 0.37 2.23
CA PRO A 167 8.50 -0.28 1.29
C PRO A 167 7.68 0.70 0.45
N GLY A 168 7.09 1.73 1.04
CA GLY A 168 6.27 2.70 0.32
C GLY A 168 7.01 3.40 -0.81
N PRO A 169 8.17 4.06 -0.59
CA PRO A 169 9.00 4.60 -1.65
C PRO A 169 9.39 3.58 -2.73
N GLN A 170 9.72 2.34 -2.34
CA GLN A 170 10.04 1.27 -3.29
C GLN A 170 8.84 0.88 -4.15
N THR A 171 7.65 0.77 -3.55
CA THR A 171 6.39 0.47 -4.25
C THR A 171 6.09 1.52 -5.30
N MET A 172 6.23 2.79 -4.96
CA MET A 172 6.03 3.90 -5.90
C MET A 172 7.11 3.94 -6.99
N ALA A 173 8.37 3.65 -6.66
CA ALA A 173 9.46 3.56 -7.64
C ALA A 173 9.24 2.40 -8.61
N GLU A 174 8.81 1.24 -8.11
CA GLU A 174 8.47 0.07 -8.94
C GLU A 174 7.30 0.37 -9.89
N ALA A 175 6.24 1.02 -9.39
CA ALA A 175 5.11 1.44 -10.19
C ALA A 175 5.52 2.43 -11.29
N ALA A 176 6.34 3.41 -10.96
CA ALA A 176 6.87 4.35 -11.94
C ALA A 176 7.78 3.65 -12.98
N ARG A 177 8.58 2.66 -12.55
CA ARG A 177 9.39 1.83 -13.44
C ARG A 177 8.51 1.03 -14.38
N TRP A 178 7.49 0.36 -13.85
CA TRP A 178 6.54 -0.42 -14.64
C TRP A 178 5.86 0.45 -15.71
N LEU A 179 5.38 1.63 -15.34
CA LEU A 179 4.76 2.57 -16.29
C LEU A 179 5.73 2.99 -17.39
N ARG A 180 6.98 3.33 -17.06
CA ARG A 180 7.98 3.71 -18.07
C ARG A 180 8.29 2.60 -19.07
N THR A 181 8.28 1.34 -18.61
CA THR A 181 8.65 0.19 -19.45
C THR A 181 7.49 -0.41 -20.22
N ASN A 182 6.25 -0.21 -19.74
CA ASN A 182 5.08 -0.89 -20.31
C ASN A 182 4.11 0.07 -21.03
N HIS A 183 4.15 1.38 -20.73
CA HIS A 183 3.32 2.34 -21.44
C HIS A 183 3.63 2.35 -22.93
N GLY A 184 2.60 2.15 -23.75
CA GLY A 184 2.75 2.05 -25.22
C GLY A 184 3.09 0.66 -25.76
N HIS A 185 3.39 -0.32 -24.87
CA HIS A 185 3.62 -1.72 -25.28
C HIS A 185 2.37 -2.60 -25.15
N HIS A 186 1.37 -2.14 -24.41
CA HIS A 186 0.08 -2.80 -24.28
C HIS A 186 -1.03 -1.90 -24.79
N ASP A 187 -1.98 -2.48 -25.53
CA ASP A 187 -3.15 -1.74 -26.02
C ASP A 187 -4.02 -1.23 -24.88
N ARG A 188 -4.15 -2.05 -23.82
CA ARG A 188 -4.95 -1.74 -22.65
C ARG A 188 -4.31 -2.34 -21.41
N TYR A 189 -4.27 -1.59 -20.32
CA TYR A 189 -3.83 -2.10 -19.03
C TYR A 189 -4.65 -1.51 -17.86
N PHE A 190 -4.70 -2.28 -16.79
CA PHE A 190 -5.17 -1.89 -15.46
C PHE A 190 -4.00 -2.10 -14.50
N LEU A 191 -3.50 -1.03 -13.90
CA LEU A 191 -2.46 -1.05 -12.88
C LEU A 191 -3.07 -0.67 -11.54
N LEU A 192 -3.04 -1.58 -10.57
CA LEU A 192 -3.33 -1.29 -9.17
C LEU A 192 -2.02 -1.15 -8.41
N ILE A 193 -1.83 -0.01 -7.79
CA ILE A 193 -0.77 0.27 -6.83
C ILE A 193 -1.46 0.30 -5.47
N ASP A 194 -1.27 -0.75 -4.69
CA ASP A 194 -1.84 -0.87 -3.35
C ASP A 194 -0.71 -0.63 -2.35
N GLU A 195 -0.63 0.61 -1.91
CA GLU A 195 0.40 1.15 -1.07
C GLU A 195 -0.08 1.21 0.38
N PHE A 196 0.67 0.59 1.28
CA PHE A 196 0.23 0.38 2.65
C PHE A 196 0.42 1.60 3.56
N ASP A 197 1.33 2.52 3.23
CA ASP A 197 1.46 3.76 3.98
C ASP A 197 0.26 4.71 3.71
N PRO A 198 -0.13 5.51 4.72
CA PRO A 198 0.42 5.66 6.06
C PRO A 198 -0.29 4.79 7.13
N HIS A 199 -0.26 3.48 6.98
CA HIS A 199 -0.69 2.53 8.01
C HIS A 199 0.36 2.40 9.14
N GLU A 200 -0.02 1.80 10.27
CA GLU A 200 0.94 1.41 11.30
C GLU A 200 2.08 0.58 10.67
N PRO A 201 3.29 0.63 11.18
CA PRO A 201 3.75 1.19 12.47
C PRO A 201 4.07 2.69 12.48
N PHE A 202 3.67 3.47 11.47
CA PHE A 202 3.95 4.89 11.30
C PHE A 202 5.45 5.23 11.36
N ASP A 203 6.26 4.33 10.82
CA ASP A 203 7.71 4.50 10.77
C ASP A 203 8.07 5.38 9.58
N THR A 204 8.40 6.60 9.88
CA THR A 204 8.68 7.62 8.87
C THR A 204 10.19 7.85 8.76
N PRO A 205 10.78 7.79 7.54
CA PRO A 205 12.20 8.07 7.36
C PRO A 205 12.55 9.54 7.61
N GLU A 206 13.82 9.77 7.96
CA GLU A 206 14.37 11.14 7.96
C GLU A 206 14.53 11.66 6.52
N PRO A 207 14.33 12.97 6.25
CA PRO A 207 14.10 14.04 7.24
C PRO A 207 12.62 14.27 7.63
N TRP A 208 11.71 13.46 7.11
CA TRP A 208 10.27 13.66 7.29
C TRP A 208 9.83 13.46 8.74
N ALA A 209 10.42 12.47 9.43
CA ALA A 209 10.16 12.23 10.84
C ALA A 209 10.45 13.46 11.70
N SER A 210 11.62 14.10 11.52
CA SER A 210 12.01 15.31 12.25
C SER A 210 11.21 16.54 11.84
N MET A 211 10.72 16.60 10.60
CA MET A 211 9.96 17.75 10.09
C MET A 211 8.65 17.95 10.83
N TYR A 212 7.98 16.89 11.24
CA TYR A 212 6.66 16.93 11.87
C TYR A 212 6.64 16.40 13.31
N GLY A 213 7.70 15.71 13.73
CA GLY A 213 7.85 15.15 15.07
C GLY A 213 8.52 16.13 16.04
N GLN A 214 8.23 16.00 17.32
CA GLN A 214 8.93 16.73 18.37
C GLN A 214 10.22 16.03 18.80
N GLY A 215 11.12 15.79 17.89
CA GLY A 215 12.54 15.58 18.19
C GLY A 215 12.96 14.26 18.86
N ASP A 216 12.06 13.42 19.32
CA ASP A 216 12.40 12.21 20.07
C ASP A 216 12.54 10.95 19.20
N GLY A 217 12.81 11.11 17.92
CA GLY A 217 13.03 10.01 16.97
C GLY A 217 12.01 8.90 17.07
N LEU A 218 11.49 8.48 15.97
CA LEU A 218 10.80 7.21 15.74
C LEU A 218 9.92 6.67 16.89
N ARG A 219 8.74 7.23 17.05
CA ARG A 219 7.67 6.52 17.74
C ARG A 219 7.05 5.53 16.74
N ILE A 220 7.60 4.36 16.65
CA ILE A 220 6.95 3.23 16.01
C ILE A 220 5.74 2.88 16.88
N ILE A 221 4.55 3.17 16.39
CA ILE A 221 3.32 2.74 17.03
C ILE A 221 3.04 1.33 16.54
N ARG A 222 2.97 0.41 17.45
CA ARG A 222 2.66 -1.00 17.17
C ARG A 222 1.20 -1.24 17.50
N PRO A 223 0.42 -1.87 16.60
CA PRO A 223 -0.94 -2.27 16.86
C PRO A 223 -1.07 -3.30 17.98
#